data_b8be7a065080b1b29dd658990e3f776e
#
_entry.id   b8be7a065080b1b29dd658990e3f776e
#
_cell.length_a   1.000
_cell.length_b   1.000
_cell.length_c   1.000
_cell.angle_alpha   90.00
_cell.angle_beta   90.00
_cell.angle_gamma   90.00
#
_symmetry.space_group_name_H-M   'P 1'
#
loop_
_entity.id
_entity.type
_entity.pdbx_description
1 polymer ?
#
loop_
_entity_poly.entity_id
_entity_poly.type
_entity_poly.pdbx_seq_one_letter_code
_entity_poly.pdbx_strand_id
1 'polypeptide(L)'
;MPPKKKIKKPEGSYHHGNLAETLKALALKRIETSKDSAFTIREIAREAGVSHAAAYRHFPSHRDLLEEISKDGFIKITEEFTKAEKEVSTKDPFERLRKIGLAYISFCLENPGYYRAMWHIDLGPIGNSEDLSEAGKNAFLKLWETVLACESEKITKFEAREMATASWSIVHGYSVLLNECQLNNIILQIDKNNAMKEADKILQILESGLKNKSYK
;
A
#
# COMPACT_ATOMS: atom_id res chain seq x y z
N MET A 1 11.72 59.85 -5.29
CA MET A 1 11.18 58.54 -5.02
C MET A 1 11.34 57.68 -6.28
N PRO A 2 12.10 56.61 -6.25
CA PRO A 2 12.21 55.72 -7.41
C PRO A 2 10.97 54.80 -7.50
N PRO A 3 10.54 54.35 -8.68
CA PRO A 3 9.35 53.56 -8.87
C PRO A 3 9.56 52.11 -8.35
N LYS A 4 8.55 51.58 -7.65
CA LYS A 4 8.52 50.21 -7.15
C LYS A 4 8.48 49.22 -8.32
N LYS A 5 9.56 48.39 -8.46
CA LYS A 5 9.58 47.25 -9.37
C LYS A 5 8.44 46.29 -9.03
N LYS A 6 7.52 46.11 -9.97
CA LYS A 6 6.53 45.02 -9.93
C LYS A 6 7.32 43.68 -10.12
N ILE A 7 7.31 42.87 -9.09
CA ILE A 7 7.78 41.49 -9.16
C ILE A 7 6.79 40.73 -10.05
N LYS A 8 7.22 40.33 -11.24
CA LYS A 8 6.48 39.39 -12.08
C LYS A 8 6.35 38.06 -11.34
N LYS A 9 5.10 37.62 -11.08
CA LYS A 9 4.82 36.25 -10.68
C LYS A 9 5.30 35.31 -11.79
N PRO A 10 5.92 34.16 -11.48
CA PRO A 10 6.25 33.18 -12.50
C PRO A 10 4.93 32.63 -13.08
N GLU A 11 4.78 32.73 -14.40
CA GLU A 11 3.75 32.05 -15.18
C GLU A 11 4.05 30.54 -15.19
N GLY A 12 3.58 29.82 -14.16
CA GLY A 12 3.36 28.39 -14.24
C GLY A 12 1.85 28.21 -14.47
N SER A 13 1.46 27.76 -15.67
CA SER A 13 0.06 27.45 -15.96
C SER A 13 -0.37 26.28 -15.09
N TYR A 14 -0.96 26.57 -13.93
CA TYR A 14 -1.69 25.61 -13.13
C TYR A 14 -2.96 25.26 -13.91
N HIS A 15 -2.96 24.08 -14.51
CA HIS A 15 -4.17 23.47 -15.07
C HIS A 15 -5.17 23.26 -13.93
N HIS A 16 -6.21 24.10 -13.84
CA HIS A 16 -7.30 24.00 -12.86
C HIS A 16 -8.08 22.66 -12.92
N GLY A 17 -7.74 21.77 -13.86
CA GLY A 17 -8.36 20.46 -14.04
C GLY A 17 -7.76 19.32 -13.18
N ASN A 18 -6.68 19.55 -12.41
CA ASN A 18 -6.00 18.45 -11.68
C ASN A 18 -5.57 18.85 -10.26
N LEU A 19 -6.30 19.76 -9.59
CA LEU A 19 -5.91 20.21 -8.25
C LEU A 19 -6.00 19.06 -7.22
N ALA A 20 -7.00 18.20 -7.33
CA ALA A 20 -7.14 17.07 -6.43
C ALA A 20 -5.91 16.14 -6.50
N GLU A 21 -5.46 15.80 -7.70
CA GLU A 21 -4.25 14.96 -7.89
C GLU A 21 -2.98 15.65 -7.37
N THR A 22 -2.86 16.96 -7.59
CA THR A 22 -1.74 17.73 -7.05
C THR A 22 -1.71 17.69 -5.51
N LEU A 23 -2.86 17.86 -4.87
CA LEU A 23 -2.98 17.81 -3.42
C LEU A 23 -2.67 16.40 -2.88
N LYS A 24 -3.18 15.34 -3.56
CA LYS A 24 -2.84 13.94 -3.22
C LYS A 24 -1.35 13.68 -3.35
N ALA A 25 -0.71 14.09 -4.44
CA ALA A 25 0.71 13.88 -4.67
C ALA A 25 1.59 14.56 -3.61
N LEU A 26 1.26 15.79 -3.21
CA LEU A 26 1.96 16.52 -2.16
C LEU A 26 1.79 15.87 -0.79
N ALA A 27 0.57 15.43 -0.46
CA ALA A 27 0.28 14.71 0.77
C ALA A 27 1.03 13.36 0.82
N LEU A 28 1.00 12.59 -0.28
CA LEU A 28 1.72 11.33 -0.41
C LEU A 28 3.22 11.51 -0.17
N LYS A 29 3.83 12.51 -0.81
CA LYS A 29 5.24 12.86 -0.60
C LYS A 29 5.57 13.19 0.86
N ARG A 30 4.65 13.86 1.56
CA ARG A 30 4.80 14.14 3.00
C ARG A 30 4.76 12.87 3.83
N ILE A 31 3.81 11.98 3.58
CA ILE A 31 3.70 10.67 4.26
C ILE A 31 4.98 9.84 4.04
N GLU A 32 5.57 9.90 2.84
CA GLU A 32 6.82 9.20 2.53
C GLU A 32 8.01 9.75 3.32
N THR A 33 8.14 11.06 3.38
CA THR A 33 9.35 11.71 3.92
C THR A 33 9.33 11.87 5.43
N SER A 34 8.19 12.22 6.02
CA SER A 34 8.09 12.51 7.46
C SER A 34 7.85 11.27 8.32
N LYS A 35 7.51 10.13 7.74
CA LYS A 35 7.01 8.93 8.45
C LYS A 35 5.80 9.22 9.34
N ASP A 36 5.33 10.44 9.33
CA ASP A 36 4.21 10.94 10.08
C ASP A 36 3.23 11.56 9.10
N SER A 37 1.97 11.18 9.20
CA SER A 37 0.89 11.76 8.43
C SER A 37 0.34 13.05 9.07
N ALA A 38 1.01 13.57 10.09
CA ALA A 38 0.64 14.80 10.77
C ALA A 38 0.90 16.03 9.89
N PHE A 39 0.04 16.24 8.90
CA PHE A 39 -0.04 17.46 8.11
C PHE A 39 -1.48 17.98 8.07
N THR A 40 -1.65 19.24 7.71
CA THR A 40 -2.97 19.85 7.55
C THR A 40 -3.27 20.14 6.09
N ILE A 41 -4.56 20.15 5.72
CA ILE A 41 -5.00 20.59 4.38
C ILE A 41 -4.46 21.98 4.03
N ARG A 42 -4.32 22.87 5.05
CA ARG A 42 -3.77 24.22 4.85
C ARG A 42 -2.31 24.21 4.44
N GLU A 43 -1.51 23.31 5.01
CA GLU A 43 -0.10 23.16 4.64
C GLU A 43 0.04 22.64 3.21
N ILE A 44 -0.76 21.63 2.84
CA ILE A 44 -0.79 21.09 1.48
C ILE A 44 -1.25 22.15 0.48
N ALA A 45 -2.30 22.94 0.81
CA ALA A 45 -2.78 24.04 -0.04
C ALA A 45 -1.68 25.10 -0.26
N ARG A 46 -0.95 25.47 0.80
CA ARG A 46 0.17 26.42 0.72
C ARG A 46 1.28 25.89 -0.17
N GLU A 47 1.62 24.62 -0.05
CA GLU A 47 2.65 23.95 -0.87
C GLU A 47 2.22 23.85 -2.35
N ALA A 48 0.93 23.61 -2.59
CA ALA A 48 0.32 23.63 -3.92
C ALA A 48 0.18 25.04 -4.52
N GLY A 49 0.43 26.10 -3.74
CA GLY A 49 0.27 27.48 -4.20
C GLY A 49 -1.18 27.92 -4.42
N VAL A 50 -2.15 27.26 -3.77
CA VAL A 50 -3.59 27.54 -3.91
C VAL A 50 -4.19 28.10 -2.63
N SER A 51 -5.40 28.67 -2.73
CA SER A 51 -6.14 29.12 -1.55
C SER A 51 -6.61 27.92 -0.72
N HIS A 52 -6.67 28.10 0.60
CA HIS A 52 -7.23 27.09 1.51
C HIS A 52 -8.65 26.67 1.09
N ALA A 53 -9.50 27.67 0.71
CA ALA A 53 -10.85 27.40 0.25
C ALA A 53 -10.91 26.52 -1.01
N ALA A 54 -9.92 26.60 -1.90
CA ALA A 54 -9.83 25.74 -3.07
C ALA A 54 -9.50 24.29 -2.66
N ALA A 55 -8.56 24.11 -1.75
CA ALA A 55 -8.19 22.78 -1.26
C ALA A 55 -9.35 22.10 -0.49
N TYR A 56 -10.02 22.85 0.42
CA TYR A 56 -11.16 22.31 1.17
C TYR A 56 -12.40 21.96 0.32
N ARG A 57 -12.51 22.50 -0.89
CA ARG A 57 -13.56 22.06 -1.84
C ARG A 57 -13.30 20.66 -2.41
N HIS A 58 -12.05 20.24 -2.48
CA HIS A 58 -11.68 18.89 -2.94
C HIS A 58 -11.63 17.90 -1.78
N PHE A 59 -11.05 18.31 -0.66
CA PHE A 59 -10.90 17.48 0.53
C PHE A 59 -11.35 18.25 1.77
N PRO A 60 -12.59 18.03 2.22
CA PRO A 60 -13.16 18.74 3.38
C PRO A 60 -12.37 18.56 4.67
N SER A 61 -11.69 17.41 4.83
CA SER A 61 -10.85 17.11 5.98
C SER A 61 -9.56 16.40 5.58
N HIS A 62 -8.61 16.34 6.52
CA HIS A 62 -7.40 15.51 6.39
C HIS A 62 -7.75 14.04 6.14
N ARG A 63 -8.79 13.55 6.82
CA ARG A 63 -9.28 12.19 6.66
C ARG A 63 -9.75 11.91 5.24
N ASP A 64 -10.53 12.80 4.61
CA ASP A 64 -11.00 12.61 3.23
C ASP A 64 -9.82 12.52 2.25
N LEU A 65 -8.77 13.31 2.48
CA LEU A 65 -7.55 13.23 1.66
C LEU A 65 -6.82 11.90 1.86
N LEU A 66 -6.70 11.42 3.11
CA LEU A 66 -6.09 10.12 3.41
C LEU A 66 -6.91 8.96 2.83
N GLU A 67 -8.24 9.02 2.90
CA GLU A 67 -9.13 8.00 2.34
C GLU A 67 -8.94 7.88 0.82
N GLU A 68 -8.85 9.00 0.09
CA GLU A 68 -8.58 8.97 -1.35
C GLU A 68 -7.19 8.42 -1.68
N ILE A 69 -6.15 8.79 -0.94
CA ILE A 69 -4.80 8.23 -1.12
C ILE A 69 -4.79 6.73 -0.81
N SER A 70 -5.48 6.32 0.26
CA SER A 70 -5.59 4.90 0.64
C SER A 70 -6.33 4.09 -0.43
N LYS A 71 -7.43 4.61 -0.97
CA LYS A 71 -8.17 4.00 -2.09
C LYS A 71 -7.27 3.80 -3.31
N ASP A 72 -6.52 4.83 -3.71
CA ASP A 72 -5.56 4.74 -4.81
C ASP A 72 -4.51 3.64 -4.53
N GLY A 73 -4.05 3.52 -3.28
CA GLY A 73 -3.13 2.47 -2.85
C GLY A 73 -3.71 1.06 -3.02
N PHE A 74 -4.97 0.83 -2.61
CA PHE A 74 -5.63 -0.47 -2.79
C PHE A 74 -5.90 -0.80 -4.26
N ILE A 75 -6.22 0.18 -5.09
CA ILE A 75 -6.36 -0.03 -6.54
C ILE A 75 -5.01 -0.46 -7.13
N LYS A 76 -3.95 0.27 -6.84
CA LYS A 76 -2.59 -0.05 -7.34
C LYS A 76 -2.11 -1.43 -6.91
N ILE A 77 -2.27 -1.80 -5.65
CA ILE A 77 -1.83 -3.12 -5.19
C ILE A 77 -2.64 -4.24 -5.84
N THR A 78 -3.93 -4.04 -6.12
CA THR A 78 -4.76 -4.98 -6.85
C THR A 78 -4.27 -5.18 -8.29
N GLU A 79 -3.79 -4.11 -8.94
CA GLU A 79 -3.15 -4.19 -10.25
C GLU A 79 -1.86 -5.00 -10.20
N GLU A 80 -1.01 -4.81 -9.17
CA GLU A 80 0.22 -5.58 -8.98
C GLU A 80 -0.08 -7.07 -8.73
N PHE A 81 -1.09 -7.41 -7.96
CA PHE A 81 -1.55 -8.78 -7.79
C PHE A 81 -1.99 -9.40 -9.13
N THR A 82 -2.74 -8.65 -9.91
CA THR A 82 -3.21 -9.11 -11.23
C THR A 82 -2.05 -9.33 -12.21
N LYS A 83 -1.00 -8.50 -12.15
CA LYS A 83 0.23 -8.70 -12.95
C LYS A 83 0.97 -9.96 -12.48
N ALA A 84 1.18 -10.10 -11.17
CA ALA A 84 1.85 -11.26 -10.59
C ALA A 84 1.15 -12.58 -10.94
N GLU A 85 -0.19 -12.60 -10.94
CA GLU A 85 -0.97 -13.78 -11.34
C GLU A 85 -0.74 -14.17 -12.81
N LYS A 86 -0.62 -13.19 -13.71
CA LYS A 86 -0.38 -13.43 -15.14
C LYS A 86 1.02 -14.00 -15.44
N GLU A 87 1.98 -13.75 -14.55
CA GLU A 87 3.35 -14.25 -14.67
C GLU A 87 3.50 -15.70 -14.21
N VAL A 88 2.50 -16.25 -13.52
CA VAL A 88 2.52 -17.65 -13.06
C VAL A 88 2.21 -18.57 -14.25
N SER A 89 3.20 -19.37 -14.62
CA SER A 89 3.08 -20.33 -15.73
C SER A 89 2.52 -21.68 -15.31
N THR A 90 2.52 -21.97 -14.02
CA THR A 90 2.09 -23.27 -13.48
C THR A 90 0.65 -23.22 -12.99
N LYS A 91 0.05 -24.42 -12.85
CA LYS A 91 -1.28 -24.56 -12.25
C LYS A 91 -1.23 -24.67 -10.72
N ASP A 92 -0.03 -24.65 -10.11
CA ASP A 92 0.13 -24.76 -8.66
C ASP A 92 -0.40 -23.50 -7.95
N PRO A 93 -1.51 -23.59 -7.19
CA PRO A 93 -2.08 -22.45 -6.50
C PRO A 93 -1.17 -21.89 -5.41
N PHE A 94 -0.26 -22.69 -4.86
CA PHE A 94 0.72 -22.22 -3.86
C PHE A 94 1.80 -21.33 -4.49
N GLU A 95 2.22 -21.62 -5.72
CA GLU A 95 3.11 -20.70 -6.45
C GLU A 95 2.44 -19.36 -6.70
N ARG A 96 1.14 -19.37 -7.04
CA ARG A 96 0.35 -18.14 -7.17
C ARG A 96 0.28 -17.39 -5.85
N LEU A 97 -0.01 -18.08 -4.73
CA LEU A 97 -0.05 -17.48 -3.40
C LEU A 97 1.28 -16.82 -3.04
N ARG A 98 2.40 -17.48 -3.33
CA ARG A 98 3.74 -16.94 -3.12
C ARG A 98 4.01 -15.71 -3.98
N LYS A 99 3.63 -15.72 -5.25
CA LYS A 99 3.79 -14.57 -6.16
C LYS A 99 2.98 -13.35 -5.73
N ILE A 100 1.72 -13.54 -5.30
CA ILE A 100 0.90 -12.48 -4.72
C ILE A 100 1.55 -11.92 -3.45
N GLY A 101 2.08 -12.78 -2.59
CA GLY A 101 2.81 -12.36 -1.39
C GLY A 101 4.05 -11.53 -1.70
N LEU A 102 4.84 -11.92 -2.70
CA LEU A 102 6.00 -11.14 -3.18
C LEU A 102 5.55 -9.80 -3.76
N ALA A 103 4.48 -9.77 -4.55
CA ALA A 103 3.94 -8.54 -5.12
C ALA A 103 3.47 -7.56 -4.01
N TYR A 104 2.85 -8.08 -2.94
CA TYR A 104 2.50 -7.27 -1.77
C TYR A 104 3.72 -6.61 -1.14
N ILE A 105 4.74 -7.41 -0.84
CA ILE A 105 5.98 -6.91 -0.18
C ILE A 105 6.69 -5.89 -1.08
N SER A 106 6.84 -6.18 -2.39
CA SER A 106 7.44 -5.26 -3.36
C SER A 106 6.69 -3.93 -3.41
N PHE A 107 5.36 -3.98 -3.53
CA PHE A 107 4.52 -2.79 -3.52
C PHE A 107 4.74 -1.94 -2.26
N CYS A 108 4.74 -2.55 -1.08
CA CYS A 108 4.94 -1.84 0.18
C CYS A 108 6.32 -1.17 0.28
N LEU A 109 7.36 -1.80 -0.28
CA LEU A 109 8.72 -1.26 -0.30
C LEU A 109 8.91 -0.12 -1.31
N GLU A 110 8.30 -0.26 -2.47
CA GLU A 110 8.41 0.70 -3.57
C GLU A 110 7.47 1.90 -3.38
N ASN A 111 6.40 1.72 -2.61
CA ASN A 111 5.35 2.72 -2.41
C ASN A 111 5.06 2.96 -0.90
N PRO A 112 6.08 3.36 -0.10
CA PRO A 112 5.92 3.49 1.35
C PRO A 112 4.86 4.52 1.77
N GLY A 113 4.62 5.55 0.96
CA GLY A 113 3.58 6.54 1.20
C GLY A 113 2.18 5.94 1.08
N TYR A 114 1.91 5.19 0.02
CA TYR A 114 0.64 4.47 -0.12
C TYR A 114 0.45 3.44 0.98
N TYR A 115 1.49 2.64 1.27
CA TYR A 115 1.47 1.66 2.34
C TYR A 115 1.06 2.29 3.68
N ARG A 116 1.67 3.41 4.08
CA ARG A 116 1.34 4.11 5.32
C ARG A 116 -0.07 4.70 5.31
N ALA A 117 -0.52 5.25 4.17
CA ALA A 117 -1.88 5.77 4.04
C ALA A 117 -2.93 4.66 4.18
N MET A 118 -2.72 3.52 3.51
CA MET A 118 -3.64 2.36 3.54
C MET A 118 -3.88 1.82 4.95
N TRP A 119 -2.86 1.89 5.82
CA TRP A 119 -2.90 1.35 7.19
C TRP A 119 -2.89 2.45 8.26
N HIS A 120 -3.30 3.67 7.89
CA HIS A 120 -3.32 4.78 8.83
C HIS A 120 -4.37 4.57 9.91
N ILE A 121 -3.96 4.78 11.17
CA ILE A 121 -4.82 4.53 12.34
C ILE A 121 -6.11 5.37 12.34
N ASP A 122 -6.05 6.58 11.79
CA ASP A 122 -7.21 7.48 11.73
C ASP A 122 -8.29 7.01 10.76
N LEU A 123 -7.97 6.10 9.84
CA LEU A 123 -8.95 5.53 8.92
C LEU A 123 -9.79 4.44 9.59
N GLY A 124 -9.30 3.87 10.69
CA GLY A 124 -9.96 2.74 11.36
C GLY A 124 -9.93 1.47 10.49
N PRO A 125 -10.74 0.45 10.82
CA PRO A 125 -10.80 -0.77 10.02
C PRO A 125 -11.38 -0.47 8.64
N ILE A 126 -10.51 -0.40 7.64
CA ILE A 126 -10.79 -0.17 6.21
C ILE A 126 -11.90 0.85 5.98
N GLY A 127 -11.60 2.12 6.30
CA GLY A 127 -12.36 3.29 5.87
C GLY A 127 -13.88 3.30 6.12
N ASN A 128 -14.41 4.46 6.37
CA ASN A 128 -15.86 4.64 6.47
C ASN A 128 -16.51 4.97 5.12
N SER A 129 -15.71 5.25 4.07
CA SER A 129 -16.25 5.47 2.72
C SER A 129 -16.49 4.13 2.03
N GLU A 130 -17.60 4.04 1.29
CA GLU A 130 -17.97 2.84 0.54
C GLU A 130 -16.90 2.51 -0.51
N ASP A 131 -16.41 3.51 -1.22
CA ASP A 131 -15.37 3.38 -2.25
C ASP A 131 -14.06 2.81 -1.70
N LEU A 132 -13.58 3.29 -0.55
CA LEU A 132 -12.38 2.76 0.08
C LEU A 132 -12.59 1.33 0.56
N SER A 133 -13.76 1.04 1.15
CA SER A 133 -14.13 -0.31 1.59
C SER A 133 -14.18 -1.29 0.41
N GLU A 134 -14.71 -0.88 -0.74
CA GLU A 134 -14.75 -1.69 -1.96
C GLU A 134 -13.35 -1.94 -2.51
N ALA A 135 -12.50 -0.91 -2.61
CA ALA A 135 -11.12 -1.06 -3.07
C ALA A 135 -10.32 -2.02 -2.18
N GLY A 136 -10.46 -1.90 -0.85
CA GLY A 136 -9.84 -2.81 0.11
C GLY A 136 -10.35 -4.25 -0.01
N LYS A 137 -11.66 -4.44 -0.19
CA LYS A 137 -12.26 -5.78 -0.43
C LYS A 137 -11.72 -6.40 -1.71
N ASN A 138 -11.62 -5.64 -2.80
CA ASN A 138 -11.11 -6.14 -4.08
C ASN A 138 -9.66 -6.61 -3.97
N ALA A 139 -8.81 -5.90 -3.25
CA ALA A 139 -7.45 -6.34 -2.96
C ALA A 139 -7.42 -7.64 -2.15
N PHE A 140 -8.27 -7.75 -1.10
CA PHE A 140 -8.35 -8.96 -0.28
C PHE A 140 -8.93 -10.16 -1.04
N LEU A 141 -9.89 -9.95 -1.95
CA LEU A 141 -10.47 -11.01 -2.75
C LEU A 141 -9.42 -11.76 -3.59
N LYS A 142 -8.37 -11.10 -4.06
CA LYS A 142 -7.27 -11.75 -4.78
C LYS A 142 -6.54 -12.80 -3.92
N LEU A 143 -6.26 -12.47 -2.67
CA LEU A 143 -5.71 -13.44 -1.72
C LEU A 143 -6.71 -14.56 -1.45
N TRP A 144 -7.99 -14.19 -1.21
CA TRP A 144 -9.04 -15.15 -0.86
C TRP A 144 -9.28 -16.18 -1.95
N GLU A 145 -9.40 -15.76 -3.20
CA GLU A 145 -9.56 -16.65 -4.36
C GLU A 145 -8.38 -17.64 -4.49
N THR A 146 -7.17 -17.14 -4.20
CA THR A 146 -5.95 -17.96 -4.29
C THR A 146 -5.90 -19.02 -3.19
N VAL A 147 -6.26 -18.70 -1.95
CA VAL A 147 -6.29 -19.70 -0.87
C VAL A 147 -7.43 -20.69 -1.04
N LEU A 148 -8.58 -20.28 -1.58
CA LEU A 148 -9.65 -21.20 -1.95
C LEU A 148 -9.20 -22.22 -3.00
N ALA A 149 -8.38 -21.79 -3.99
CA ALA A 149 -7.79 -22.70 -4.95
C ALA A 149 -6.84 -23.71 -4.28
N CYS A 150 -6.04 -23.28 -3.29
CA CYS A 150 -5.18 -24.20 -2.52
C CYS A 150 -5.99 -25.24 -1.73
N GLU A 151 -7.13 -24.84 -1.15
CA GLU A 151 -8.01 -25.73 -0.41
C GLU A 151 -8.71 -26.73 -1.32
N SER A 152 -9.23 -26.28 -2.47
CA SER A 152 -9.96 -27.11 -3.45
C SER A 152 -9.11 -28.24 -4.04
N GLU A 153 -7.80 -28.03 -4.23
CA GLU A 153 -6.85 -29.03 -4.70
C GLU A 153 -6.55 -30.12 -3.65
N LYS A 154 -7.04 -29.97 -2.42
CA LYS A 154 -6.80 -30.91 -1.29
C LYS A 154 -5.31 -31.19 -1.03
N ILE A 155 -4.45 -30.26 -1.40
CA ILE A 155 -3.00 -30.36 -1.17
C ILE A 155 -2.66 -30.01 0.27
N THR A 156 -3.51 -29.24 0.92
CA THR A 156 -3.41 -28.81 2.32
C THR A 156 -4.52 -29.41 3.18
N LYS A 157 -4.35 -29.36 4.48
CA LYS A 157 -5.37 -29.66 5.48
C LYS A 157 -5.94 -28.40 6.17
N PHE A 158 -5.34 -27.26 5.86
CA PHE A 158 -5.76 -25.97 6.43
C PHE A 158 -6.96 -25.42 5.69
N GLU A 159 -7.86 -24.78 6.43
CA GLU A 159 -8.97 -24.03 5.84
C GLU A 159 -8.49 -22.73 5.17
N ALA A 160 -9.22 -22.27 4.17
CA ALA A 160 -8.89 -21.02 3.46
C ALA A 160 -8.70 -19.83 4.40
N ARG A 161 -9.51 -19.74 5.46
CA ARG A 161 -9.40 -18.67 6.47
C ARG A 161 -8.06 -18.70 7.21
N GLU A 162 -7.60 -19.89 7.60
CA GLU A 162 -6.31 -20.07 8.28
C GLU A 162 -5.15 -19.70 7.36
N MET A 163 -5.18 -20.17 6.12
CA MET A 163 -4.20 -19.85 5.11
C MET A 163 -4.15 -18.36 4.78
N ALA A 164 -5.31 -17.72 4.62
CA ALA A 164 -5.40 -16.29 4.36
C ALA A 164 -4.82 -15.47 5.53
N THR A 165 -5.18 -15.85 6.78
CA THR A 165 -4.69 -15.16 7.97
C THR A 165 -3.18 -15.31 8.13
N ALA A 166 -2.64 -16.53 7.97
CA ALA A 166 -1.21 -16.78 8.05
C ALA A 166 -0.44 -16.02 6.96
N SER A 167 -0.90 -16.11 5.71
CA SER A 167 -0.26 -15.44 4.57
C SER A 167 -0.26 -13.93 4.75
N TRP A 168 -1.41 -13.35 5.12
CA TRP A 168 -1.52 -11.92 5.40
C TRP A 168 -0.60 -11.48 6.53
N SER A 169 -0.61 -12.19 7.67
CA SER A 169 0.21 -11.86 8.83
C SER A 169 1.70 -11.85 8.49
N ILE A 170 2.16 -12.78 7.69
CA ILE A 170 3.56 -12.88 7.28
C ILE A 170 3.94 -11.71 6.35
N VAL A 171 3.20 -11.51 5.25
CA VAL A 171 3.57 -10.47 4.27
C VAL A 171 3.43 -9.07 4.85
N HIS A 172 2.37 -8.83 5.62
CA HIS A 172 2.16 -7.54 6.26
C HIS A 172 3.20 -7.29 7.36
N GLY A 173 3.40 -8.25 8.26
CA GLY A 173 4.40 -8.15 9.33
C GLY A 173 5.82 -7.91 8.79
N TYR A 174 6.22 -8.65 7.75
CA TYR A 174 7.51 -8.45 7.12
C TYR A 174 7.64 -7.06 6.48
N SER A 175 6.59 -6.58 5.80
CA SER A 175 6.57 -5.24 5.21
C SER A 175 6.66 -4.14 6.28
N VAL A 176 5.98 -4.29 7.43
CA VAL A 176 6.10 -3.37 8.57
C VAL A 176 7.55 -3.32 9.06
N LEU A 177 8.16 -4.48 9.32
CA LEU A 177 9.53 -4.56 9.82
C LEU A 177 10.54 -3.90 8.88
N LEU A 178 10.36 -4.05 7.55
CA LEU A 178 11.22 -3.42 6.56
C LEU A 178 11.00 -1.90 6.46
N ASN A 179 9.76 -1.45 6.40
CA ASN A 179 9.43 -0.03 6.23
C ASN A 179 9.78 0.82 7.44
N GLU A 180 9.58 0.28 8.63
CA GLU A 180 9.90 0.99 9.89
C GLU A 180 11.36 0.84 10.30
N CYS A 181 12.20 0.26 9.45
CA CYS A 181 13.66 0.08 9.66
C CYS A 181 14.01 -0.71 10.93
N GLN A 182 13.09 -1.50 11.46
CA GLN A 182 13.34 -2.25 12.69
C GLN A 182 14.29 -3.42 12.48
N LEU A 183 14.27 -4.03 11.30
CA LEU A 183 15.16 -5.16 10.98
C LEU A 183 16.62 -4.75 10.81
N ASN A 184 16.90 -3.52 10.39
CA ASN A 184 18.26 -3.02 10.26
C ASN A 184 18.95 -2.79 11.61
N ASN A 185 18.18 -2.66 12.69
CA ASN A 185 18.67 -2.41 14.05
C ASN A 185 18.71 -3.68 14.91
N ILE A 186 18.26 -4.82 14.39
CA ILE A 186 18.18 -6.11 15.08
C ILE A 186 19.19 -7.08 14.47
N ILE A 187 19.48 -8.14 15.18
CA ILE A 187 20.43 -9.23 14.82
C ILE A 187 20.26 -9.75 13.37
N LEU A 188 19.08 -9.59 12.77
CA LEU A 188 18.76 -10.13 11.43
C LEU A 188 19.41 -9.36 10.27
N GLN A 189 19.80 -8.09 10.46
CA GLN A 189 20.50 -7.24 9.50
C GLN A 189 20.06 -7.40 8.04
N ILE A 190 18.74 -7.41 7.79
CA ILE A 190 18.21 -7.56 6.43
C ILE A 190 18.42 -6.25 5.68
N ASP A 191 19.34 -6.27 4.72
CA ASP A 191 19.57 -5.16 3.80
C ASP A 191 18.42 -5.05 2.80
N LYS A 192 17.99 -3.82 2.50
CA LYS A 192 16.97 -3.54 1.48
C LYS A 192 17.28 -4.18 0.13
N ASN A 193 18.57 -4.27 -0.25
CA ASN A 193 19.01 -4.92 -1.48
C ASN A 193 18.73 -6.44 -1.51
N ASN A 194 18.62 -7.06 -0.34
CA ASN A 194 18.33 -8.49 -0.19
C ASN A 194 16.88 -8.77 0.27
N ALA A 195 16.11 -7.73 0.57
CA ALA A 195 14.78 -7.86 1.17
C ALA A 195 13.85 -8.78 0.38
N MET A 196 13.81 -8.64 -0.94
CA MET A 196 12.95 -9.49 -1.79
C MET A 196 13.43 -10.94 -1.87
N LYS A 197 14.74 -11.18 -1.82
CA LYS A 197 15.29 -12.54 -1.75
C LYS A 197 14.97 -13.22 -0.43
N GLU A 198 15.05 -12.49 0.67
CA GLU A 198 14.64 -12.99 1.98
C GLU A 198 13.12 -13.19 2.07
N ALA A 199 12.33 -12.28 1.50
CA ALA A 199 10.88 -12.44 1.37
C ALA A 199 10.51 -13.75 0.66
N ASP A 200 11.16 -14.05 -0.46
CA ASP A 200 10.91 -15.30 -1.20
C ASP A 200 11.20 -16.54 -0.35
N LYS A 201 12.30 -16.56 0.40
CA LYS A 201 12.61 -17.67 1.33
C LYS A 201 11.57 -17.80 2.45
N ILE A 202 11.13 -16.68 3.03
CA ILE A 202 10.11 -16.68 4.09
C ILE A 202 8.80 -17.24 3.54
N LEU A 203 8.42 -16.87 2.32
CA LEU A 203 7.21 -17.38 1.68
C LEU A 203 7.34 -18.85 1.25
N GLN A 204 8.55 -19.33 0.91
CA GLN A 204 8.80 -20.76 0.71
C GLN A 204 8.64 -21.57 2.01
N ILE A 205 9.05 -21.02 3.16
CA ILE A 205 8.81 -21.64 4.47
C ILE A 205 7.31 -21.74 4.74
N LEU A 206 6.55 -20.65 4.50
CA LEU A 206 5.08 -20.66 4.63
C LEU A 206 4.47 -21.73 3.71
N GLU A 207 4.82 -21.73 2.42
CA GLU A 207 4.33 -22.67 1.43
C GLU A 207 4.60 -24.12 1.86
N SER A 208 5.82 -24.41 2.31
CA SER A 208 6.20 -25.74 2.79
C SER A 208 5.37 -26.16 4.01
N GLY A 209 5.12 -25.24 4.95
CA GLY A 209 4.27 -25.47 6.10
C GLY A 209 2.82 -25.76 5.72
N LEU A 210 2.26 -24.99 4.79
CA LEU A 210 0.89 -25.17 4.32
C LEU A 210 0.70 -26.49 3.52
N LYS A 211 1.70 -26.90 2.76
CA LYS A 211 1.70 -28.19 2.03
C LYS A 211 1.91 -29.40 2.93
N ASN A 212 2.46 -29.23 4.13
CA ASN A 212 2.81 -30.34 5.01
C ASN A 212 1.56 -30.96 5.66
N LYS A 213 1.23 -32.19 5.27
CA LYS A 213 0.08 -32.95 5.80
C LYS A 213 0.34 -33.60 7.19
N SER A 214 1.58 -33.50 7.70
CA SER A 214 1.98 -34.19 8.94
C SER A 214 1.77 -33.38 10.22
N TYR A 215 1.28 -32.17 10.15
CA TYR A 215 0.92 -31.38 11.34
C TYR A 215 -0.36 -31.97 11.96
N LYS A 216 -0.22 -32.59 13.13
CA LYS A 216 -1.32 -33.06 13.98
C LYS A 216 -1.67 -32.02 15.01
#